data_81e589e340844f932a3038f478a86ad2
#
_entry.id   81e589e340844f932a3038f478a86ad2
#
_cell.length_a   1.000
_cell.length_b   1.000
_cell.length_c   1.000
_cell.angle_alpha   90.00
_cell.angle_beta   90.00
_cell.angle_gamma   90.00
#
_symmetry.space_group_name_H-M   'P 1'
#
loop_
_entity.id
_entity.type
_entity.pdbx_description
1 polymer ?
#
loop_
_entity_poly.entity_id
_entity_poly.type
_entity_poly.pdbx_seq_one_letter_code
_entity_poly.pdbx_strand_id
1 'polypeptide(L)'
;IAPEIVRQVVQCPIMLENGIRLSGKPILGGYVLWKENLSELQEIVRELEDRKEELKDANLIEEENLRTKREVEKLSVKNQLYDKIQKQTARQSALLTEFIEAYSMEEDENERKKILGKIVVIGAYIKRRSNLIFIAEQTVKFPIRELELCFRETIKNLEWNHVEAGFSTALDEIRSEDAMQIYDFFEAVIEESLEDLSAFTVNLKRRGEWIVMSMSVECKTDLREIAGRYGACAELDFDGAWLLSLILVGGSDKC
;
A
#
# COMPACT_ATOMS: atom_id res chain seq x y z
N ILE A 1 -45.77 66.44 11.78
CA ILE A 1 -45.83 65.00 12.04
C ILE A 1 -46.97 64.74 13.01
N ALA A 2 -47.87 63.81 12.72
CA ALA A 2 -49.01 63.51 13.57
C ALA A 2 -48.53 63.06 14.98
N PRO A 3 -49.19 63.49 16.07
CA PRO A 3 -48.75 63.18 17.44
C PRO A 3 -48.62 61.66 17.71
N GLU A 4 -49.36 60.84 17.02
CA GLU A 4 -49.31 59.37 17.10
C GLU A 4 -47.98 58.83 16.56
N ILE A 5 -47.46 59.34 15.46
CA ILE A 5 -46.19 58.96 14.86
C ILE A 5 -45.04 59.34 15.77
N VAL A 6 -45.13 60.53 16.42
CA VAL A 6 -44.09 60.97 17.38
C VAL A 6 -43.98 60.02 18.56
N ARG A 7 -45.12 59.57 19.15
CA ARG A 7 -45.12 58.60 20.24
C ARG A 7 -44.55 57.24 19.84
N GLN A 8 -44.89 56.78 18.61
CA GLN A 8 -44.39 55.53 18.11
C GLN A 8 -42.88 55.55 17.86
N VAL A 9 -42.34 56.63 17.25
CA VAL A 9 -40.92 56.79 16.95
C VAL A 9 -40.07 56.91 18.23
N VAL A 10 -40.63 57.48 19.28
CA VAL A 10 -39.97 57.57 20.58
C VAL A 10 -39.89 56.21 21.29
N GLN A 11 -40.85 55.33 21.07
CA GLN A 11 -40.84 53.97 21.60
C GLN A 11 -39.97 52.99 20.79
N CYS A 12 -40.03 53.10 19.48
CA CYS A 12 -39.26 52.24 18.55
C CYS A 12 -38.94 53.05 17.27
N PRO A 13 -37.66 53.07 16.85
CA PRO A 13 -37.28 53.70 15.59
C PRO A 13 -38.06 53.08 14.41
N ILE A 14 -38.53 53.94 13.50
CA ILE A 14 -39.27 53.52 12.32
C ILE A 14 -38.38 53.66 11.09
N MET A 15 -38.33 52.61 10.25
CA MET A 15 -37.72 52.70 8.94
C MET A 15 -38.74 53.29 7.95
N LEU A 16 -38.35 54.37 7.29
CA LEU A 16 -39.09 55.01 6.21
C LEU A 16 -38.60 54.46 4.85
N GLU A 17 -39.37 54.75 3.80
CA GLU A 17 -38.93 54.48 2.44
C GLU A 17 -37.56 55.14 2.17
N ASN A 18 -36.76 54.52 1.28
CA ASN A 18 -35.40 54.96 0.94
C ASN A 18 -34.31 54.85 2.04
N GLY A 19 -34.46 53.90 2.96
CA GLY A 19 -33.40 53.62 3.94
C GLY A 19 -33.20 54.66 5.01
N ILE A 20 -34.19 55.53 5.23
CA ILE A 20 -34.15 56.55 6.27
C ILE A 20 -34.75 55.99 7.55
N ARG A 21 -33.97 56.01 8.64
CA ARG A 21 -34.43 55.66 9.99
C ARG A 21 -34.84 56.95 10.72
N LEU A 22 -36.05 56.98 11.22
CA LEU A 22 -36.57 58.02 12.06
C LEU A 22 -36.52 57.53 13.52
N SER A 23 -35.80 58.28 14.37
CA SER A 23 -35.64 57.97 15.78
C SER A 23 -36.08 59.17 16.62
N GLY A 24 -36.49 58.95 17.86
CA GLY A 24 -36.91 60.04 18.75
C GLY A 24 -36.59 59.76 20.22
N LYS A 25 -36.41 60.84 20.98
CA LYS A 25 -36.27 60.78 22.43
C LYS A 25 -37.12 61.85 23.12
N PRO A 26 -37.74 61.54 24.26
CA PRO A 26 -38.40 62.54 25.11
C PRO A 26 -37.38 63.49 25.73
N ILE A 27 -37.67 64.77 25.78
CA ILE A 27 -36.92 65.84 26.46
C ILE A 27 -37.83 66.64 27.36
N LEU A 28 -37.27 67.47 28.23
CA LEU A 28 -38.05 68.36 29.11
C LEU A 28 -38.85 69.39 28.23
N GLY A 29 -40.17 69.19 28.17
CA GLY A 29 -41.04 70.06 27.39
C GLY A 29 -41.40 69.60 26.00
N GLY A 30 -40.97 68.39 25.55
CA GLY A 30 -41.30 67.88 24.23
C GLY A 30 -40.58 66.60 23.76
N TYR A 31 -40.34 66.47 22.49
CA TYR A 31 -39.67 65.33 21.82
C TYR A 31 -38.65 65.91 20.85
N VAL A 32 -37.48 65.21 20.77
CA VAL A 32 -36.51 65.40 19.69
C VAL A 32 -36.63 64.25 18.72
N LEU A 33 -36.80 64.57 17.44
CA LEU A 33 -36.81 63.59 16.36
C LEU A 33 -35.59 63.87 15.47
N TRP A 34 -34.91 62.79 15.06
CA TRP A 34 -33.84 62.88 14.07
C TRP A 34 -34.00 61.78 13.03
N LYS A 35 -33.50 62.03 11.86
CA LYS A 35 -33.46 61.06 10.75
C LYS A 35 -32.01 60.71 10.42
N GLU A 36 -31.76 59.42 10.22
CA GLU A 36 -30.50 58.87 9.77
C GLU A 36 -30.70 58.25 8.41
N ASN A 37 -29.81 58.53 7.48
CA ASN A 37 -29.81 57.85 6.18
C ASN A 37 -28.95 56.58 6.29
N LEU A 38 -29.59 55.42 6.17
CA LEU A 38 -28.94 54.11 6.26
C LEU A 38 -28.85 53.41 4.90
N SER A 39 -29.14 54.10 3.80
CA SER A 39 -29.15 53.49 2.47
C SER A 39 -27.80 52.89 2.10
N GLU A 40 -26.70 53.62 2.31
CA GLU A 40 -25.35 53.11 2.06
C GLU A 40 -25.01 51.89 2.93
N LEU A 41 -25.41 51.91 4.21
CA LEU A 41 -25.19 50.79 5.11
C LEU A 41 -25.96 49.54 4.67
N GLN A 42 -27.21 49.73 4.20
CA GLN A 42 -28.02 48.61 3.69
C GLN A 42 -27.45 48.06 2.40
N GLU A 43 -26.88 48.87 1.51
CA GLU A 43 -26.20 48.42 0.30
C GLU A 43 -24.94 47.62 0.62
N ILE A 44 -24.11 48.11 1.56
CA ILE A 44 -22.94 47.40 2.01
C ILE A 44 -23.30 46.04 2.68
N VAL A 45 -24.37 45.99 3.47
CA VAL A 45 -24.84 44.74 4.09
C VAL A 45 -25.27 43.73 3.02
N ARG A 46 -25.99 44.20 2.01
CA ARG A 46 -26.40 43.35 0.89
C ARG A 46 -25.20 42.83 0.11
N GLU A 47 -24.22 43.66 -0.22
CA GLU A 47 -22.98 43.23 -0.88
C GLU A 47 -22.19 42.21 -0.04
N LEU A 48 -22.16 42.39 1.29
CA LEU A 48 -21.51 41.43 2.18
C LEU A 48 -22.24 40.09 2.25
N GLU A 49 -23.57 40.10 2.21
CA GLU A 49 -24.38 38.89 2.15
C GLU A 49 -24.17 38.13 0.83
N ASP A 50 -24.19 38.84 -0.30
CA ASP A 50 -23.92 38.23 -1.61
C ASP A 50 -22.51 37.62 -1.69
N ARG A 51 -21.50 38.37 -1.25
CA ARG A 51 -20.10 37.84 -1.20
C ARG A 51 -19.93 36.68 -0.24
N LYS A 52 -20.66 36.68 0.87
CA LYS A 52 -20.64 35.55 1.80
C LYS A 52 -21.22 34.28 1.16
N GLU A 53 -22.24 34.42 0.35
CA GLU A 53 -22.84 33.29 -0.38
C GLU A 53 -21.91 32.78 -1.48
N GLU A 54 -21.31 33.68 -2.27
CA GLU A 54 -20.28 33.33 -3.27
C GLU A 54 -19.09 32.59 -2.63
N LEU A 55 -18.60 33.05 -1.47
CA LEU A 55 -17.51 32.40 -0.75
C LEU A 55 -17.89 31.01 -0.22
N LYS A 56 -19.11 30.81 0.22
CA LYS A 56 -19.58 29.48 0.64
C LYS A 56 -19.60 28.51 -0.54
N ASP A 57 -20.10 28.94 -1.69
CA ASP A 57 -20.14 28.09 -2.88
C ASP A 57 -18.75 27.77 -3.39
N ALA A 58 -17.84 28.76 -3.39
CA ALA A 58 -16.45 28.55 -3.73
C ALA A 58 -15.75 27.53 -2.81
N ASN A 59 -15.98 27.65 -1.48
CA ASN A 59 -15.41 26.71 -0.49
C ASN A 59 -15.95 25.29 -0.69
N LEU A 60 -17.24 25.12 -0.98
CA LEU A 60 -17.83 23.80 -1.27
C LEU A 60 -17.18 23.16 -2.50
N ILE A 61 -16.98 23.92 -3.56
CA ILE A 61 -16.32 23.46 -4.79
C ILE A 61 -14.86 23.07 -4.50
N GLU A 62 -14.16 23.88 -3.68
CA GLU A 62 -12.76 23.59 -3.31
C GLU A 62 -12.65 22.31 -2.46
N GLU A 63 -13.54 22.10 -1.49
CA GLU A 63 -13.60 20.88 -0.69
C GLU A 63 -13.86 19.64 -1.58
N GLU A 64 -14.76 19.74 -2.52
CA GLU A 64 -15.07 18.65 -3.45
C GLU A 64 -13.89 18.33 -4.38
N ASN A 65 -13.22 19.37 -4.89
CA ASN A 65 -12.00 19.23 -5.68
C ASN A 65 -10.86 18.58 -4.89
N LEU A 66 -10.65 18.98 -3.63
CA LEU A 66 -9.65 18.39 -2.75
C LEU A 66 -9.96 16.91 -2.47
N ARG A 67 -11.22 16.56 -2.27
CA ARG A 67 -11.65 15.17 -2.08
C ARG A 67 -11.37 14.35 -3.33
N THR A 68 -11.78 14.82 -4.48
CA THR A 68 -11.55 14.16 -5.77
C THR A 68 -10.06 13.98 -6.05
N LYS A 69 -9.25 15.01 -5.79
CA LYS A 69 -7.79 14.93 -5.96
C LYS A 69 -7.18 13.84 -5.08
N ARG A 70 -7.59 13.74 -3.80
CA ARG A 70 -7.12 12.68 -2.90
C ARG A 70 -7.52 11.28 -3.37
N GLU A 71 -8.70 11.12 -3.93
CA GLU A 71 -9.16 9.84 -4.50
C GLU A 71 -8.34 9.44 -5.73
N VAL A 72 -8.09 10.39 -6.64
CA VAL A 72 -7.25 10.17 -7.82
C VAL A 72 -5.81 9.81 -7.42
N GLU A 73 -5.23 10.51 -6.44
CA GLU A 73 -3.90 10.21 -5.93
C GLU A 73 -3.82 8.79 -5.36
N LYS A 74 -4.81 8.38 -4.55
CA LYS A 74 -4.89 7.00 -4.01
C LYS A 74 -4.99 5.95 -5.11
N LEU A 75 -5.80 6.20 -6.14
CA LEU A 75 -5.93 5.29 -7.28
C LEU A 75 -4.63 5.21 -8.09
N SER A 76 -3.94 6.34 -8.27
CA SER A 76 -2.64 6.38 -8.96
C SER A 76 -1.59 5.54 -8.24
N VAL A 77 -1.44 5.71 -6.92
CA VAL A 77 -0.53 4.91 -6.10
C VAL A 77 -0.87 3.42 -6.18
N LYS A 78 -2.16 3.09 -6.10
CA LYS A 78 -2.62 1.70 -6.23
C LYS A 78 -2.28 1.10 -7.60
N ASN A 79 -2.49 1.85 -8.67
CA ASN A 79 -2.15 1.39 -10.02
C ASN A 79 -0.64 1.19 -10.20
N GLN A 80 0.18 2.11 -9.71
CA GLN A 80 1.65 1.96 -9.73
C GLN A 80 2.09 0.70 -8.99
N LEU A 81 1.46 0.37 -7.86
CA LEU A 81 1.74 -0.85 -7.11
C LEU A 81 1.35 -2.11 -7.91
N TYR A 82 0.19 -2.12 -8.55
CA TYR A 82 -0.21 -3.23 -9.41
C TYR A 82 0.74 -3.41 -10.61
N ASP A 83 1.15 -2.33 -11.25
CA ASP A 83 2.12 -2.38 -12.35
C ASP A 83 3.47 -2.95 -11.88
N LYS A 84 3.92 -2.58 -10.68
CA LYS A 84 5.14 -3.11 -10.07
C LYS A 84 5.02 -4.61 -9.80
N ILE A 85 3.91 -5.05 -9.20
CA ILE A 85 3.62 -6.48 -8.96
C ILE A 85 3.63 -7.23 -10.28
N GLN A 86 2.88 -6.77 -11.28
CA GLN A 86 2.79 -7.42 -12.58
C GLN A 86 4.15 -7.55 -13.27
N LYS A 87 4.97 -6.50 -13.25
CA LYS A 87 6.32 -6.54 -13.83
C LYS A 87 7.23 -7.54 -13.11
N GLN A 88 7.17 -7.59 -11.79
CA GLN A 88 8.05 -8.46 -10.99
C GLN A 88 7.61 -9.93 -10.98
N THR A 89 6.37 -10.23 -11.31
CA THR A 89 5.85 -11.61 -11.39
C THR A 89 5.55 -12.06 -12.82
N ALA A 90 5.91 -11.28 -13.83
CA ALA A 90 5.56 -11.53 -15.23
C ALA A 90 6.09 -12.89 -15.73
N ARG A 91 7.34 -13.23 -15.38
CA ARG A 91 7.95 -14.52 -15.76
C ARG A 91 7.19 -15.69 -15.16
N GLN A 92 6.90 -15.64 -13.86
CA GLN A 92 6.18 -16.70 -13.16
C GLN A 92 4.73 -16.81 -13.63
N SER A 93 4.10 -15.68 -13.99
CA SER A 93 2.76 -15.70 -14.59
C SER A 93 2.76 -16.39 -15.96
N ALA A 94 3.79 -16.18 -16.78
CA ALA A 94 3.94 -16.89 -18.06
C ALA A 94 4.15 -18.39 -17.85
N LEU A 95 5.06 -18.79 -16.96
CA LEU A 95 5.29 -20.20 -16.60
C LEU A 95 4.03 -20.87 -16.05
N LEU A 96 3.27 -20.15 -15.22
CA LEU A 96 1.99 -20.65 -14.70
C LEU A 96 1.01 -20.96 -15.84
N THR A 97 0.94 -20.09 -16.85
CA THR A 97 0.10 -20.31 -18.02
C THR A 97 0.54 -21.55 -18.80
N GLU A 98 1.84 -21.72 -19.05
CA GLU A 98 2.41 -22.89 -19.71
C GLU A 98 2.08 -24.19 -18.97
N PHE A 99 2.21 -24.20 -17.64
CA PHE A 99 1.86 -25.39 -16.84
C PHE A 99 0.36 -25.68 -16.82
N ILE A 100 -0.50 -24.66 -16.83
CA ILE A 100 -1.95 -24.86 -16.93
C ILE A 100 -2.32 -25.48 -18.29
N GLU A 101 -1.69 -25.03 -19.37
CA GLU A 101 -1.88 -25.60 -20.70
C GLU A 101 -1.38 -27.07 -20.77
N ALA A 102 -0.17 -27.32 -20.25
CA ALA A 102 0.39 -28.66 -20.16
C ALA A 102 -0.51 -29.60 -19.33
N TYR A 103 -1.00 -29.13 -18.18
CA TYR A 103 -1.93 -29.90 -17.32
C TYR A 103 -3.21 -30.27 -18.06
N SER A 104 -3.73 -29.41 -18.91
CA SER A 104 -4.97 -29.66 -19.66
C SER A 104 -4.80 -30.68 -20.80
N MET A 105 -3.57 -30.82 -21.30
CA MET A 105 -3.23 -31.72 -22.40
C MET A 105 -2.68 -33.10 -21.94
N GLU A 106 -2.25 -33.21 -20.69
CA GLU A 106 -1.64 -34.41 -20.14
C GLU A 106 -2.71 -35.46 -19.81
N GLU A 107 -2.52 -36.70 -20.27
CA GLU A 107 -3.42 -37.83 -20.03
C GLU A 107 -2.95 -38.72 -18.87
N ASP A 108 -1.63 -38.78 -18.60
CA ASP A 108 -1.09 -39.55 -17.49
C ASP A 108 -1.38 -38.91 -16.15
N GLU A 109 -2.05 -39.66 -15.28
CA GLU A 109 -2.51 -39.11 -13.98
C GLU A 109 -1.34 -38.77 -13.03
N ASN A 110 -0.21 -39.46 -13.13
CA ASN A 110 0.97 -39.19 -12.31
C ASN A 110 1.69 -37.93 -12.79
N GLU A 111 1.85 -37.77 -14.11
CA GLU A 111 2.43 -36.55 -14.69
C GLU A 111 1.53 -35.35 -14.45
N ARG A 112 0.21 -35.48 -14.55
CA ARG A 112 -0.75 -34.43 -14.16
C ARG A 112 -0.58 -33.98 -12.72
N LYS A 113 -0.37 -34.91 -11.77
CA LYS A 113 -0.12 -34.58 -10.38
C LYS A 113 1.17 -33.76 -10.19
N LYS A 114 2.24 -34.14 -10.92
CA LYS A 114 3.51 -33.37 -10.88
C LYS A 114 3.32 -31.96 -11.42
N ILE A 115 2.64 -31.82 -12.57
CA ILE A 115 2.35 -30.50 -13.16
C ILE A 115 1.49 -29.67 -12.19
N LEU A 116 0.48 -30.28 -11.56
CA LEU A 116 -0.34 -29.60 -10.54
C LEU A 116 0.51 -29.11 -9.37
N GLY A 117 1.48 -29.90 -8.91
CA GLY A 117 2.44 -29.50 -7.89
C GLY A 117 3.23 -28.23 -8.30
N LYS A 118 3.73 -28.18 -9.53
CA LYS A 118 4.41 -26.99 -10.10
C LYS A 118 3.49 -25.76 -10.13
N ILE A 119 2.24 -25.93 -10.58
CA ILE A 119 1.21 -24.88 -10.61
C ILE A 119 0.98 -24.31 -9.21
N VAL A 120 0.86 -25.16 -8.19
CA VAL A 120 0.60 -24.76 -6.79
C VAL A 120 1.80 -23.98 -6.23
N VAL A 121 3.03 -24.44 -6.46
CA VAL A 121 4.25 -23.76 -5.99
C VAL A 121 4.38 -22.38 -6.62
N ILE A 122 4.29 -22.27 -7.94
CA ILE A 122 4.41 -20.98 -8.65
C ILE A 122 3.26 -20.03 -8.30
N GLY A 123 2.03 -20.53 -8.18
CA GLY A 123 0.88 -19.74 -7.77
C GLY A 123 1.05 -19.20 -6.34
N ALA A 124 1.57 -20.01 -5.42
CA ALA A 124 1.89 -19.57 -4.06
C ALA A 124 2.98 -18.48 -4.06
N TYR A 125 4.03 -18.65 -4.87
CA TYR A 125 5.07 -17.63 -5.03
C TYR A 125 4.50 -16.29 -5.49
N ILE A 126 3.74 -16.26 -6.59
CA ILE A 126 3.13 -15.03 -7.12
C ILE A 126 2.31 -14.32 -6.04
N LYS A 127 1.47 -15.06 -5.32
CA LYS A 127 0.67 -14.54 -4.21
C LYS A 127 1.52 -13.96 -3.09
N ARG A 128 2.54 -14.69 -2.62
CA ARG A 128 3.39 -14.28 -1.51
C ARG A 128 4.30 -13.12 -1.90
N ARG A 129 4.86 -13.16 -3.09
CA ARG A 129 5.68 -12.07 -3.64
C ARG A 129 4.89 -10.77 -3.71
N SER A 130 3.65 -10.85 -4.19
CA SER A 130 2.73 -9.70 -4.23
C SER A 130 2.47 -9.12 -2.84
N ASN A 131 2.26 -9.97 -1.83
CA ASN A 131 2.08 -9.54 -0.45
C ASN A 131 3.34 -8.87 0.12
N LEU A 132 4.53 -9.43 -0.12
CA LEU A 132 5.79 -8.83 0.31
C LEU A 132 6.04 -7.46 -0.34
N ILE A 133 5.73 -7.29 -1.62
CA ILE A 133 5.80 -6.00 -2.31
C ILE A 133 4.87 -4.99 -1.64
N PHE A 134 3.63 -5.41 -1.32
CA PHE A 134 2.67 -4.54 -0.65
C PHE A 134 3.14 -4.09 0.74
N ILE A 135 3.74 -5.00 1.53
CA ILE A 135 4.30 -4.68 2.85
C ILE A 135 5.51 -3.75 2.69
N ALA A 136 6.39 -4.01 1.72
CA ALA A 136 7.59 -3.23 1.47
C ALA A 136 7.32 -1.76 1.08
N GLU A 137 6.19 -1.48 0.45
CA GLU A 137 5.77 -0.10 0.16
C GLU A 137 5.30 0.66 1.40
N GLN A 138 4.92 -0.05 2.46
CA GLN A 138 4.40 0.55 3.69
C GLN A 138 5.46 0.66 4.79
N THR A 139 6.43 -0.24 4.82
CA THR A 139 7.41 -0.34 5.90
C THR A 139 8.80 -0.65 5.36
N VAL A 140 9.83 -0.05 5.96
CA VAL A 140 11.24 -0.34 5.64
C VAL A 140 11.70 -1.66 6.28
N LYS A 141 11.15 -1.98 7.44
CA LYS A 141 11.42 -3.22 8.18
C LYS A 141 10.10 -3.88 8.55
N PHE A 142 10.06 -5.19 8.56
CA PHE A 142 8.89 -5.95 9.03
C PHE A 142 9.32 -7.18 9.84
N PRO A 143 8.39 -7.74 10.66
CA PRO A 143 8.66 -8.94 11.44
C PRO A 143 9.07 -10.11 10.54
N ILE A 144 10.09 -10.86 10.92
CA ILE A 144 10.57 -12.03 10.16
C ILE A 144 9.46 -13.05 9.90
N ARG A 145 8.43 -13.06 10.74
CA ARG A 145 7.27 -13.95 10.62
C ARG A 145 6.56 -13.86 9.26
N GLU A 146 6.55 -12.69 8.64
CA GLU A 146 5.94 -12.51 7.31
C GLU A 146 6.72 -13.30 6.24
N LEU A 147 8.04 -13.26 6.33
CA LEU A 147 8.90 -14.04 5.44
C LEU A 147 8.82 -15.54 5.78
N GLU A 148 8.79 -15.89 7.08
CA GLU A 148 8.59 -17.27 7.54
C GLU A 148 7.30 -17.89 6.99
N LEU A 149 6.20 -17.13 6.95
CA LEU A 149 4.94 -17.60 6.36
C LEU A 149 5.09 -17.91 4.87
N CYS A 150 5.91 -17.15 4.14
CA CYS A 150 6.20 -17.43 2.73
C CYS A 150 6.90 -18.78 2.59
N PHE A 151 7.98 -19.02 3.32
CA PHE A 151 8.71 -20.29 3.28
C PHE A 151 7.83 -21.48 3.69
N ARG A 152 7.07 -21.35 4.76
CA ARG A 152 6.19 -22.42 5.26
C ARG A 152 5.10 -22.80 4.26
N GLU A 153 4.57 -21.85 3.50
CA GLU A 153 3.57 -22.14 2.46
C GLU A 153 4.21 -22.94 1.30
N THR A 154 5.41 -22.54 0.85
CA THR A 154 6.14 -23.29 -0.20
C THR A 154 6.51 -24.69 0.29
N ILE A 155 7.03 -24.83 1.51
CA ILE A 155 7.33 -26.13 2.13
C ILE A 155 6.10 -27.03 2.14
N LYS A 156 4.96 -26.52 2.62
CA LYS A 156 3.71 -27.27 2.69
C LYS A 156 3.22 -27.70 1.30
N ASN A 157 3.40 -26.86 0.28
CA ASN A 157 3.00 -27.18 -1.07
C ASN A 157 3.90 -28.27 -1.68
N LEU A 158 5.18 -28.31 -1.32
CA LEU A 158 6.14 -29.31 -1.78
C LEU A 158 5.98 -30.67 -1.10
N GLU A 159 5.37 -30.75 0.10
CA GLU A 159 5.02 -32.02 0.76
C GLU A 159 4.15 -32.92 -0.15
N TRP A 160 3.32 -32.33 -1.02
CA TRP A 160 2.52 -33.08 -1.98
C TRP A 160 3.37 -33.83 -3.03
N ASN A 161 4.58 -33.34 -3.28
CA ASN A 161 5.55 -33.96 -4.18
C ASN A 161 6.56 -34.83 -3.42
N HIS A 162 6.30 -35.16 -2.13
CA HIS A 162 7.18 -35.94 -1.25
C HIS A 162 8.56 -35.32 -1.02
N VAL A 163 8.66 -33.97 -1.10
CA VAL A 163 9.89 -33.25 -0.80
C VAL A 163 10.00 -33.04 0.72
N GLU A 164 11.10 -33.47 1.30
CA GLU A 164 11.40 -33.20 2.71
C GLU A 164 12.01 -31.80 2.87
N ALA A 165 11.41 -30.96 3.69
CA ALA A 165 11.85 -29.58 3.78
C ALA A 165 11.82 -29.00 5.21
N GLY A 166 12.76 -28.09 5.50
CA GLY A 166 12.87 -27.43 6.79
C GLY A 166 13.26 -25.96 6.66
N PHE A 167 12.70 -25.12 7.53
CA PHE A 167 13.07 -23.72 7.66
C PHE A 167 13.39 -23.38 9.13
N SER A 168 14.45 -22.63 9.34
CA SER A 168 14.82 -22.11 10.65
C SER A 168 15.39 -20.69 10.57
N THR A 169 15.09 -19.86 11.56
CA THR A 169 15.63 -18.51 11.67
C THR A 169 15.82 -18.11 13.12
N ALA A 170 16.81 -17.24 13.36
CA ALA A 170 17.05 -16.59 14.65
C ALA A 170 16.89 -15.05 14.53
N LEU A 171 16.24 -14.57 13.46
CA LEU A 171 15.96 -13.16 13.25
C LEU A 171 14.60 -12.82 13.84
N ASP A 172 14.46 -11.60 14.38
CA ASP A 172 13.18 -11.03 14.81
C ASP A 172 12.57 -10.14 13.74
N GLU A 173 13.42 -9.33 13.09
CA GLU A 173 13.04 -8.37 12.05
C GLU A 173 14.01 -8.41 10.87
N ILE A 174 13.51 -8.02 9.70
CA ILE A 174 14.28 -7.94 8.46
C ILE A 174 13.88 -6.71 7.67
N ARG A 175 14.83 -6.10 6.94
CA ARG A 175 14.51 -5.04 5.99
C ARG A 175 13.70 -5.62 4.83
N SER A 176 12.76 -4.82 4.34
CA SER A 176 11.87 -5.22 3.24
C SER A 176 12.65 -5.64 1.98
N GLU A 177 13.71 -4.90 1.64
CA GLU A 177 14.56 -5.21 0.48
C GLU A 177 15.30 -6.54 0.64
N ASP A 178 15.89 -6.78 1.83
CA ASP A 178 16.61 -8.03 2.12
C ASP A 178 15.67 -9.22 2.09
N ALA A 179 14.48 -9.09 2.68
CA ALA A 179 13.47 -10.14 2.67
C ALA A 179 13.02 -10.49 1.25
N MET A 180 12.83 -9.49 0.40
CA MET A 180 12.46 -9.71 -1.00
C MET A 180 13.57 -10.43 -1.77
N GLN A 181 14.83 -10.03 -1.58
CA GLN A 181 15.97 -10.65 -2.24
C GLN A 181 16.18 -12.10 -1.77
N ILE A 182 16.03 -12.35 -0.47
CA ILE A 182 16.08 -13.70 0.11
C ILE A 182 14.98 -14.58 -0.46
N TYR A 183 13.75 -14.06 -0.52
CA TYR A 183 12.63 -14.84 -1.02
C TYR A 183 12.73 -15.11 -2.53
N ASP A 184 13.17 -14.13 -3.31
CA ASP A 184 13.39 -14.30 -4.75
C ASP A 184 14.49 -15.33 -5.04
N PHE A 185 15.58 -15.33 -4.27
CA PHE A 185 16.65 -16.33 -4.41
C PHE A 185 16.14 -17.72 -4.05
N PHE A 186 15.43 -17.85 -2.92
CA PHE A 186 14.84 -19.11 -2.50
C PHE A 186 13.94 -19.71 -3.58
N GLU A 187 12.98 -18.92 -4.06
CA GLU A 187 12.04 -19.39 -5.08
C GLU A 187 12.72 -19.72 -6.41
N ALA A 188 13.74 -18.97 -6.80
CA ALA A 188 14.52 -19.26 -7.99
C ALA A 188 15.24 -20.62 -7.90
N VAL A 189 15.77 -20.96 -6.71
CA VAL A 189 16.39 -22.26 -6.45
C VAL A 189 15.37 -23.38 -6.50
N ILE A 190 14.21 -23.17 -5.85
CA ILE A 190 13.11 -24.16 -5.89
C ILE A 190 12.57 -24.35 -7.32
N GLU A 191 12.36 -23.28 -8.06
CA GLU A 191 11.88 -23.33 -9.46
C GLU A 191 12.83 -24.13 -10.36
N GLU A 192 14.16 -23.89 -10.23
CA GLU A 192 15.18 -24.55 -11.02
C GLU A 192 15.31 -26.05 -10.70
N SER A 193 15.15 -26.42 -9.41
CA SER A 193 15.30 -27.81 -8.94
C SER A 193 13.99 -28.60 -8.91
N LEU A 194 12.85 -28.00 -9.25
CA LEU A 194 11.51 -28.53 -8.98
C LEU A 194 11.24 -29.91 -9.58
N GLU A 195 11.95 -30.29 -10.65
CA GLU A 195 11.76 -31.58 -11.34
C GLU A 195 12.38 -32.77 -10.60
N ASP A 196 13.49 -32.51 -9.88
CA ASP A 196 14.28 -33.56 -9.23
C ASP A 196 14.63 -33.27 -7.78
N LEU A 197 13.94 -32.28 -7.19
CA LEU A 197 14.09 -31.89 -5.78
C LEU A 197 13.57 -32.99 -4.86
N SER A 198 14.44 -33.52 -3.99
CA SER A 198 14.08 -34.54 -3.00
C SER A 198 14.00 -33.99 -1.57
N ALA A 199 14.94 -33.09 -1.21
CA ALA A 199 14.94 -32.46 0.10
C ALA A 199 15.61 -31.09 0.07
N PHE A 200 15.23 -30.21 0.99
CA PHE A 200 15.99 -28.98 1.25
C PHE A 200 15.83 -28.47 2.67
N THR A 201 16.83 -27.71 3.11
CA THR A 201 16.75 -26.94 4.36
C THR A 201 17.16 -25.49 4.13
N VAL A 202 16.51 -24.57 4.84
CA VAL A 202 16.82 -23.14 4.79
C VAL A 202 17.09 -22.64 6.19
N ASN A 203 18.18 -21.91 6.37
CA ASN A 203 18.53 -21.29 7.61
C ASN A 203 18.90 -19.83 7.42
N LEU A 204 18.25 -18.92 8.17
CA LEU A 204 18.55 -17.49 8.18
C LEU A 204 19.20 -17.09 9.51
N LYS A 205 20.37 -16.46 9.44
CA LYS A 205 21.13 -16.01 10.61
C LYS A 205 21.66 -14.59 10.41
N ARG A 206 21.83 -13.87 11.50
CA ARG A 206 22.62 -12.64 11.54
C ARG A 206 24.05 -12.95 11.99
N ARG A 207 25.04 -12.46 11.24
CA ARG A 207 26.46 -12.50 11.59
C ARG A 207 27.03 -11.08 11.57
N GLY A 208 27.03 -10.41 12.72
CA GLY A 208 27.39 -8.99 12.81
C GLY A 208 26.40 -8.14 12.03
N GLU A 209 26.89 -7.40 11.03
CA GLU A 209 26.07 -6.56 10.13
C GLU A 209 25.50 -7.33 8.93
N TRP A 210 25.79 -8.63 8.80
CA TRP A 210 25.39 -9.44 7.67
C TRP A 210 24.19 -10.31 8.00
N ILE A 211 23.28 -10.44 7.02
CA ILE A 211 22.25 -11.49 7.01
C ILE A 211 22.77 -12.59 6.09
N VAL A 212 22.83 -13.80 6.60
CA VAL A 212 23.28 -14.98 5.86
C VAL A 212 22.12 -15.93 5.74
N MET A 213 21.72 -16.23 4.49
CA MET A 213 20.86 -17.34 4.16
C MET A 213 21.73 -18.50 3.72
N SER A 214 21.54 -19.65 4.34
CA SER A 214 22.17 -20.91 3.96
C SER A 214 21.09 -21.90 3.56
N MET A 215 21.27 -22.57 2.43
CA MET A 215 20.37 -23.63 1.96
C MET A 215 21.20 -24.89 1.72
N SER A 216 20.65 -26.05 2.07
CA SER A 216 21.09 -27.35 1.59
C SER A 216 19.99 -27.91 0.69
N VAL A 217 20.31 -28.30 -0.54
CA VAL A 217 19.33 -28.72 -1.56
C VAL A 217 19.77 -30.02 -2.18
N GLU A 218 18.97 -31.05 -2.08
CA GLU A 218 19.19 -32.36 -2.69
C GLU A 218 18.45 -32.43 -4.02
N CYS A 219 19.20 -32.24 -5.11
CA CYS A 219 18.74 -32.36 -6.49
C CYS A 219 19.89 -32.69 -7.42
N LYS A 220 19.58 -33.13 -8.65
CA LYS A 220 20.59 -33.40 -9.68
C LYS A 220 20.91 -32.22 -10.55
N THR A 221 20.02 -31.22 -10.54
CA THR A 221 20.16 -29.99 -11.31
C THR A 221 21.33 -29.16 -10.82
N ASP A 222 22.11 -28.59 -11.75
CA ASP A 222 23.25 -27.72 -11.40
C ASP A 222 22.77 -26.32 -10.99
N LEU A 223 22.96 -25.97 -9.72
CA LEU A 223 22.50 -24.72 -9.12
C LEU A 223 23.52 -23.57 -9.18
N ARG A 224 24.71 -23.75 -9.79
CA ARG A 224 25.75 -22.73 -9.85
C ARG A 224 25.33 -21.50 -10.63
N GLU A 225 24.64 -21.69 -11.74
CA GLU A 225 24.19 -20.57 -12.57
C GLU A 225 23.16 -19.70 -11.83
N ILE A 226 22.15 -20.33 -11.21
CA ILE A 226 21.12 -19.61 -10.47
C ILE A 226 21.72 -18.90 -9.25
N ALA A 227 22.63 -19.54 -8.52
CA ALA A 227 23.32 -18.91 -7.39
C ALA A 227 24.12 -17.69 -7.86
N GLY A 228 24.86 -17.79 -8.97
CA GLY A 228 25.62 -16.69 -9.55
C GLY A 228 24.78 -15.48 -9.94
N ARG A 229 23.56 -15.67 -10.42
CA ARG A 229 22.63 -14.56 -10.76
C ARG A 229 22.25 -13.72 -9.54
N TYR A 230 22.23 -14.31 -8.35
CA TYR A 230 21.94 -13.63 -7.09
C TYR A 230 23.16 -13.23 -6.29
N GLY A 231 24.37 -13.48 -6.81
CA GLY A 231 25.61 -13.24 -6.08
C GLY A 231 25.82 -14.19 -4.88
N ALA A 232 25.16 -15.35 -4.91
CA ALA A 232 25.28 -16.39 -3.92
C ALA A 232 26.42 -17.37 -4.31
N CYS A 233 27.00 -18.05 -3.30
CA CYS A 233 27.94 -19.15 -3.50
C CYS A 233 27.16 -20.46 -3.61
N ALA A 234 27.61 -21.39 -4.47
CA ALA A 234 27.10 -22.75 -4.59
C ALA A 234 28.24 -23.73 -4.59
N GLU A 235 28.21 -24.69 -3.69
CA GLU A 235 29.18 -25.77 -3.55
C GLU A 235 28.44 -27.11 -3.47
N LEU A 236 29.02 -28.15 -4.08
CA LEU A 236 28.47 -29.50 -3.99
C LEU A 236 29.16 -30.21 -2.81
N ASP A 237 28.36 -30.73 -1.87
CA ASP A 237 28.86 -31.48 -0.74
C ASP A 237 29.24 -32.93 -1.15
N PHE A 238 29.95 -33.64 -0.26
CA PHE A 238 30.37 -35.02 -0.45
C PHE A 238 29.21 -35.99 -0.63
N ASP A 239 28.06 -35.68 -0.03
CA ASP A 239 26.81 -36.47 -0.15
C ASP A 239 25.98 -36.15 -1.39
N GLY A 240 26.44 -35.20 -2.21
CA GLY A 240 25.77 -34.80 -3.45
C GLY A 240 24.69 -33.74 -3.25
N ALA A 241 24.61 -33.13 -2.08
CA ALA A 241 23.73 -32.00 -1.83
C ALA A 241 24.38 -30.65 -2.20
N TRP A 242 23.62 -29.73 -2.76
CA TRP A 242 24.05 -28.36 -3.01
C TRP A 242 24.01 -27.53 -1.74
N LEU A 243 25.14 -26.95 -1.36
CA LEU A 243 25.24 -25.96 -0.30
C LEU A 243 25.25 -24.57 -0.91
N LEU A 244 24.18 -23.81 -0.69
CA LEU A 244 24.01 -22.46 -1.21
C LEU A 244 24.12 -21.45 -0.07
N SER A 245 24.80 -20.32 -0.32
CA SER A 245 24.97 -19.26 0.67
C SER A 245 24.78 -17.88 0.02
N LEU A 246 23.75 -17.16 0.44
CA LEU A 246 23.50 -15.77 0.07
C LEU A 246 23.83 -14.87 1.27
N ILE A 247 24.69 -13.87 1.05
CA ILE A 247 25.14 -12.94 2.09
C ILE A 247 24.68 -11.54 1.69
N LEU A 248 23.88 -10.92 2.56
CA LEU A 248 23.38 -9.56 2.39
C LEU A 248 24.00 -8.63 3.44
N VAL A 249 24.40 -7.44 3.04
CA VAL A 249 24.83 -6.40 3.97
C VAL A 249 23.63 -5.87 4.70
N GLY A 250 23.43 -6.29 5.93
CA GLY A 250 22.42 -5.69 6.80
C GLY A 250 22.78 -4.22 6.99
N GLY A 251 21.97 -3.30 6.46
CA GLY A 251 22.24 -1.88 6.60
C GLY A 251 22.41 -1.52 8.07
N SER A 252 23.56 -0.98 8.42
CA SER A 252 23.72 -0.27 9.67
C SER A 252 22.69 0.86 9.66
N ASP A 253 21.82 0.91 10.67
CA ASP A 253 21.04 2.10 10.96
C ASP A 253 22.03 3.26 11.15
N LYS A 254 22.29 4.01 10.08
CA LYS A 254 22.89 5.32 10.26
C LYS A 254 21.81 6.18 10.89
N CYS A 255 21.92 6.34 12.22
CA CYS A 255 21.28 7.43 12.95
C CYS A 255 21.58 8.77 12.31
#